data_88909b7f9dc55037581c2d5318abd683
#
_entry.id   88909b7f9dc55037581c2d5318abd683
#
_cell.length_a   1.000
_cell.length_b   1.000
_cell.length_c   1.000
_cell.angle_alpha   90.00
_cell.angle_beta   90.00
_cell.angle_gamma   90.00
#
_symmetry.space_group_name_H-M   'P 1'
#
loop_
_entity.id
_entity.type
_entity.pdbx_description
1 polymer ?
#
loop_
_entity_poly.entity_id
_entity_poly.type
_entity_poly.pdbx_seq_one_letter_code
_entity_poly.pdbx_strand_id
1 'polypeptide(L)'
;YAKHKMINSIRIANQFITMLPRHETPEHTSGYEGFYHLIGIQGDVEQSTVSYIIRDHDRNKFEDRKKEIEHLVNKINAEFGEGTATLELRDQYYNMREKIEPVMHIIDTAFAAMEAVGVKPNVKPIRGGTDGAQLSFKGLPCPNIFAGGLNFHGRYEFLPVRSLEKSMETVIKIIELSARKS
;
A
#
# COMPACT_ATOMS: atom_id res chain seq x y z
N TYR A 1 28.07 -18.14 31.40
CA TYR A 1 27.84 -16.78 31.94
C TYR A 1 26.64 -16.07 31.34
N ALA A 2 26.04 -16.57 30.24
CA ALA A 2 24.87 -15.96 29.56
C ALA A 2 23.53 -16.27 30.26
N LYS A 3 23.47 -17.38 31.04
CA LYS A 3 22.23 -17.81 31.68
C LYS A 3 21.63 -16.72 32.57
N HIS A 4 20.38 -16.38 32.32
CA HIS A 4 19.61 -15.35 33.02
C HIS A 4 20.14 -13.90 32.90
N LYS A 5 21.10 -13.65 31.99
CA LYS A 5 21.69 -12.31 31.80
C LYS A 5 21.64 -11.83 30.36
N MET A 6 21.69 -12.77 29.41
CA MET A 6 21.74 -12.45 28.00
C MET A 6 20.36 -12.09 27.46
N ILE A 7 20.26 -10.94 26.86
CA ILE A 7 19.14 -10.49 26.02
C ILE A 7 19.64 -10.51 24.57
N ASN A 8 18.84 -11.10 23.68
CA ASN A 8 19.21 -11.24 22.27
C ASN A 8 18.17 -10.51 21.43
N SER A 9 18.60 -9.47 20.75
CA SER A 9 17.73 -8.60 19.94
C SER A 9 16.99 -9.33 18.82
N ILE A 10 17.64 -10.35 18.19
CA ILE A 10 17.01 -11.17 17.14
C ILE A 10 15.80 -11.94 17.70
N ARG A 11 15.92 -12.46 18.93
CA ARG A 11 14.81 -13.19 19.57
C ARG A 11 13.65 -12.26 19.90
N ILE A 12 13.95 -11.04 20.34
CA ILE A 12 12.92 -10.00 20.60
C ILE A 12 12.25 -9.58 19.28
N ALA A 13 13.03 -9.35 18.23
CA ALA A 13 12.50 -9.04 16.90
C ALA A 13 11.58 -10.17 16.39
N ASN A 14 11.98 -11.44 16.55
CA ASN A 14 11.15 -12.57 16.18
C ASN A 14 9.87 -12.65 17.03
N GLN A 15 9.96 -12.37 18.33
CA GLN A 15 8.79 -12.30 19.21
C GLN A 15 7.81 -11.25 18.70
N PHE A 16 8.27 -10.02 18.43
CA PHE A 16 7.45 -8.96 17.84
C PHE A 16 6.75 -9.41 16.55
N ILE A 17 7.50 -10.00 15.61
CA ILE A 17 6.96 -10.52 14.33
C ILE A 17 5.83 -11.51 14.58
N THR A 18 5.99 -12.40 15.55
CA THR A 18 4.99 -13.45 15.85
C THR A 18 3.78 -12.96 16.62
N MET A 19 3.82 -11.75 17.19
CA MET A 19 2.67 -11.12 17.84
C MET A 19 1.68 -10.52 16.83
N LEU A 20 2.12 -10.20 15.61
CA LEU A 20 1.24 -9.71 14.55
C LEU A 20 0.35 -10.83 13.98
N PRO A 21 -0.85 -10.47 13.48
CA PRO A 21 -1.78 -11.45 12.93
C PRO A 21 -1.20 -12.19 11.71
N ARG A 22 -1.07 -13.51 11.81
CA ARG A 22 -0.44 -14.37 10.77
C ARG A 22 -1.16 -14.37 9.42
N HIS A 23 -2.45 -14.08 9.43
CA HIS A 23 -3.28 -14.10 8.21
C HIS A 23 -3.56 -12.70 7.64
N GLU A 24 -3.01 -11.66 8.25
CA GLU A 24 -3.12 -10.30 7.76
C GLU A 24 -1.84 -9.85 7.04
N THR A 25 -1.41 -10.66 6.10
CA THR A 25 -0.22 -10.44 5.26
C THR A 25 -0.61 -10.38 3.78
N PRO A 26 0.20 -9.80 2.89
CA PRO A 26 -0.15 -9.70 1.46
C PRO A 26 -0.53 -11.02 0.81
N GLU A 27 0.11 -12.12 1.21
CA GLU A 27 -0.14 -13.46 0.68
C GLU A 27 -1.44 -14.10 1.18
N HIS A 28 -2.03 -13.58 2.26
CA HIS A 28 -3.27 -14.12 2.85
C HIS A 28 -4.48 -13.21 2.68
N THR A 29 -4.28 -12.01 2.15
CA THR A 29 -5.32 -10.99 2.03
C THR A 29 -5.52 -10.57 0.57
N SER A 30 -6.72 -10.10 0.23
CA SER A 30 -7.10 -9.71 -1.12
C SER A 30 -8.01 -8.49 -1.14
N GLY A 31 -8.26 -7.92 -2.31
CA GLY A 31 -9.22 -6.84 -2.51
C GLY A 31 -8.94 -5.64 -1.59
N TYR A 32 -9.90 -5.31 -0.75
CA TYR A 32 -9.86 -4.16 0.17
C TYR A 32 -9.35 -4.50 1.57
N GLU A 33 -8.93 -5.73 1.82
CA GLU A 33 -8.39 -6.14 3.11
C GLU A 33 -7.04 -5.50 3.38
N GLY A 34 -6.86 -5.00 4.60
CA GLY A 34 -5.60 -4.44 5.05
C GLY A 34 -4.60 -5.53 5.44
N PHE A 35 -3.33 -5.15 5.57
CA PHE A 35 -2.26 -6.09 5.90
C PHE A 35 -1.04 -5.42 6.55
N TYR A 36 -0.23 -6.26 7.20
CA TYR A 36 1.13 -5.96 7.64
C TYR A 36 2.10 -6.71 6.74
N HIS A 37 2.96 -6.00 6.03
CA HIS A 37 3.96 -6.59 5.15
C HIS A 37 5.37 -6.42 5.73
N LEU A 38 5.94 -7.49 6.22
CA LEU A 38 7.35 -7.53 6.61
C LEU A 38 8.22 -7.40 5.36
N ILE A 39 8.94 -6.29 5.21
CA ILE A 39 9.78 -6.02 4.04
C ILE A 39 11.26 -6.17 4.31
N GLY A 40 11.66 -6.25 5.56
CA GLY A 40 13.08 -6.40 5.90
C GLY A 40 13.29 -6.71 7.37
N ILE A 41 14.34 -7.48 7.61
CA ILE A 41 14.91 -7.73 8.93
C ILE A 41 16.42 -7.70 8.80
N GLN A 42 17.08 -6.96 9.68
CA GLN A 42 18.54 -6.88 9.79
C GLN A 42 18.91 -6.86 11.27
N GLY A 43 20.01 -7.47 11.63
CA GLY A 43 20.49 -7.40 12.99
C GLY A 43 21.44 -8.49 13.40
N ASP A 44 21.89 -8.35 14.61
CA ASP A 44 22.74 -9.29 15.34
C ASP A 44 22.25 -9.47 16.78
N VAL A 45 23.08 -9.99 17.67
CA VAL A 45 22.71 -10.25 19.07
C VAL A 45 22.42 -8.93 19.83
N GLU A 46 23.06 -7.83 19.47
CA GLU A 46 22.97 -6.55 20.19
C GLU A 46 21.84 -5.67 19.67
N GLN A 47 21.66 -5.60 18.35
CA GLN A 47 20.64 -4.74 17.73
C GLN A 47 20.00 -5.41 16.52
N SER A 48 18.67 -5.27 16.41
CA SER A 48 17.90 -5.71 15.25
C SER A 48 16.91 -4.64 14.80
N THR A 49 16.74 -4.52 13.49
CA THR A 49 15.76 -3.65 12.85
C THR A 49 14.78 -4.49 12.06
N VAL A 50 13.50 -4.23 12.25
CA VAL A 50 12.40 -4.88 11.53
C VAL A 50 11.61 -3.81 10.80
N SER A 51 11.43 -3.98 9.49
CA SER A 51 10.77 -2.99 8.64
C SER A 51 9.45 -3.54 8.09
N TYR A 52 8.38 -2.77 8.29
CA TYR A 52 7.04 -3.13 7.82
C TYR A 52 6.45 -2.05 6.91
N ILE A 53 5.62 -2.48 5.98
CA ILE A 53 4.62 -1.65 5.32
C ILE A 53 3.25 -2.04 5.86
N ILE A 54 2.48 -1.05 6.32
CA ILE A 54 1.09 -1.21 6.74
C ILE A 54 0.21 -0.67 5.62
N ARG A 55 -0.85 -1.39 5.27
CA ARG A 55 -1.85 -0.96 4.29
C ARG A 55 -3.25 -1.27 4.78
N ASP A 56 -4.15 -0.34 4.56
CA ASP A 56 -5.59 -0.54 4.64
C ASP A 56 -6.28 0.49 3.74
N HIS A 57 -7.40 0.11 3.14
CA HIS A 57 -8.20 1.03 2.32
C HIS A 57 -9.12 1.90 3.18
N ASP A 58 -9.48 1.42 4.37
CA ASP A 58 -10.24 2.16 5.38
C ASP A 58 -9.30 2.94 6.29
N ARG A 59 -9.52 4.25 6.41
CA ARG A 59 -8.67 5.13 7.21
C ARG A 59 -8.67 4.78 8.68
N ASN A 60 -9.83 4.44 9.24
CA ASN A 60 -9.92 4.12 10.67
C ASN A 60 -9.19 2.82 10.98
N LYS A 61 -9.38 1.79 10.16
CA LYS A 61 -8.65 0.53 10.28
C LYS A 61 -7.15 0.72 10.09
N PHE A 62 -6.74 1.61 9.19
CA PHE A 62 -5.32 1.94 9.01
C PHE A 62 -4.71 2.55 10.28
N GLU A 63 -5.41 3.52 10.90
CA GLU A 63 -4.98 4.13 12.17
C GLU A 63 -4.98 3.10 13.32
N ASP A 64 -5.97 2.20 13.36
CA ASP A 64 -6.01 1.15 14.39
C ASP A 64 -4.86 0.16 14.24
N ARG A 65 -4.43 -0.16 13.02
CA ARG A 65 -3.22 -0.96 12.76
C ARG A 65 -1.95 -0.29 13.27
N LYS A 66 -1.83 1.02 13.14
CA LYS A 66 -0.68 1.77 13.71
C LYS A 66 -0.67 1.69 15.24
N LYS A 67 -1.83 1.91 15.86
CA LYS A 67 -1.98 1.77 17.34
C LYS A 67 -1.65 0.36 17.82
N GLU A 68 -1.99 -0.66 17.04
CA GLU A 68 -1.62 -2.05 17.37
C GLU A 68 -0.10 -2.22 17.40
N ILE A 69 0.62 -1.71 16.40
CA ILE A 69 2.09 -1.73 16.40
C ILE A 69 2.64 -1.01 17.64
N GLU A 70 2.14 0.19 17.98
CA GLU A 70 2.53 0.93 19.17
C GLU A 70 2.30 0.12 20.44
N HIS A 71 1.13 -0.52 20.54
CA HIS A 71 0.80 -1.37 21.67
C HIS A 71 1.76 -2.57 21.80
N LEU A 72 2.11 -3.20 20.70
CA LEU A 72 3.04 -4.34 20.70
C LEU A 72 4.46 -3.91 21.10
N VAL A 73 4.93 -2.75 20.65
CA VAL A 73 6.22 -2.18 21.06
C VAL A 73 6.22 -1.89 22.58
N ASN A 74 5.16 -1.29 23.10
CA ASN A 74 5.01 -1.04 24.53
C ASN A 74 5.00 -2.34 25.34
N LYS A 75 4.40 -3.41 24.80
CA LYS A 75 4.41 -4.73 25.44
C LYS A 75 5.80 -5.35 25.49
N ILE A 76 6.60 -5.20 24.43
CA ILE A 76 8.02 -5.59 24.43
C ILE A 76 8.81 -4.80 25.49
N ASN A 77 8.62 -3.49 25.56
CA ASN A 77 9.28 -2.65 26.55
C ASN A 77 8.87 -3.00 28.00
N ALA A 78 7.62 -3.34 28.22
CA ALA A 78 7.15 -3.79 29.53
C ALA A 78 7.79 -5.14 29.96
N GLU A 79 8.06 -6.03 29.00
CA GLU A 79 8.65 -7.36 29.28
C GLU A 79 10.18 -7.29 29.45
N PHE A 80 10.88 -6.52 28.61
CA PHE A 80 12.35 -6.54 28.54
C PHE A 80 13.02 -5.28 29.10
N GLY A 81 12.26 -4.26 29.46
CA GLY A 81 12.73 -2.99 29.97
C GLY A 81 12.49 -1.84 28.99
N GLU A 82 12.29 -0.65 29.56
CA GLU A 82 12.04 0.58 28.80
C GLU A 82 13.20 0.88 27.82
N GLY A 83 12.87 1.25 26.59
CA GLY A 83 13.84 1.54 25.53
C GLY A 83 14.43 0.30 24.80
N THR A 84 14.00 -0.92 25.15
CA THR A 84 14.39 -2.15 24.45
C THR A 84 13.93 -2.13 22.99
N ALA A 85 12.72 -1.64 22.72
CA ALA A 85 12.19 -1.46 21.40
C ALA A 85 11.80 0.00 21.17
N THR A 86 12.16 0.54 20.01
CA THR A 86 11.78 1.87 19.54
C THR A 86 10.95 1.74 18.27
N LEU A 87 10.00 2.64 18.07
CA LEU A 87 9.14 2.66 16.90
C LEU A 87 9.32 3.95 16.11
N GLU A 88 9.49 3.83 14.81
CA GLU A 88 9.41 4.93 13.89
C GLU A 88 8.25 4.69 12.93
N LEU A 89 7.23 5.55 12.95
CA LEU A 89 6.09 5.53 12.03
C LEU A 89 6.20 6.70 11.05
N ARG A 90 6.01 6.41 9.76
CA ARG A 90 5.98 7.41 8.70
C ARG A 90 4.80 7.14 7.77
N ASP A 91 3.89 8.09 7.68
CA ASP A 91 2.80 8.02 6.70
C ASP A 91 3.34 8.35 5.31
N GLN A 92 3.11 7.44 4.35
CA GLN A 92 3.52 7.65 2.97
C GLN A 92 2.42 8.35 2.16
N TYR A 93 1.18 7.86 2.27
CA TYR A 93 -0.02 8.38 1.61
C TYR A 93 -1.26 7.68 2.17
N TYR A 94 -2.41 8.30 1.99
CA TYR A 94 -3.72 7.72 2.31
C TYR A 94 -4.44 7.27 1.03
N ASN A 95 -5.61 6.65 1.18
CA ASN A 95 -6.45 6.30 0.05
C ASN A 95 -6.90 7.59 -0.67
N MET A 96 -6.59 7.70 -1.98
CA MET A 96 -6.93 8.88 -2.77
C MET A 96 -8.44 9.07 -2.98
N ARG A 97 -9.27 8.09 -2.65
CA ARG A 97 -10.72 8.14 -2.86
C ARG A 97 -11.34 9.41 -2.30
N GLU A 98 -10.95 9.85 -1.12
CA GLU A 98 -11.44 11.09 -0.49
C GLU A 98 -11.15 12.35 -1.32
N LYS A 99 -10.13 12.32 -2.17
CA LYS A 99 -9.76 13.43 -3.09
C LYS A 99 -10.43 13.30 -4.45
N ILE A 100 -10.85 12.11 -4.84
CA ILE A 100 -11.51 11.84 -6.12
C ILE A 100 -13.03 12.01 -6.02
N GLU A 101 -13.66 11.61 -4.92
CA GLU A 101 -15.11 11.72 -4.72
C GLU A 101 -15.71 13.11 -5.04
N PRO A 102 -15.07 14.25 -4.67
CA PRO A 102 -15.60 15.57 -5.02
C PRO A 102 -15.57 15.90 -6.53
N VAL A 103 -14.81 15.14 -7.31
CA VAL A 103 -14.56 15.38 -8.74
C VAL A 103 -14.83 14.14 -9.61
N MET A 104 -15.86 13.37 -9.27
CA MET A 104 -16.21 12.12 -9.96
C MET A 104 -16.38 12.24 -11.47
N HIS A 105 -16.65 13.43 -11.99
CA HIS A 105 -16.76 13.70 -13.43
C HIS A 105 -15.49 13.29 -14.22
N ILE A 106 -14.31 13.25 -13.57
CA ILE A 106 -13.08 12.77 -14.22
C ILE A 106 -13.09 11.25 -14.40
N ILE A 107 -13.71 10.53 -13.47
CA ILE A 107 -13.92 9.08 -13.58
C ILE A 107 -14.95 8.78 -14.68
N ASP A 108 -16.05 9.51 -14.72
CA ASP A 108 -17.09 9.36 -15.76
C ASP A 108 -16.50 9.60 -17.15
N THR A 109 -15.62 10.60 -17.28
CA THR A 109 -14.89 10.87 -18.54
C THR A 109 -13.97 9.71 -18.93
N ALA A 110 -13.25 9.13 -17.96
CA ALA A 110 -12.39 7.97 -18.20
C ALA A 110 -13.21 6.73 -18.61
N PHE A 111 -14.36 6.50 -17.99
CA PHE A 111 -15.25 5.39 -18.36
C PHE A 111 -15.79 5.57 -19.78
N ALA A 112 -16.32 6.75 -20.10
CA ALA A 112 -16.80 7.04 -21.45
C ALA A 112 -15.68 6.88 -22.51
N ALA A 113 -14.45 7.27 -22.18
CA ALA A 113 -13.32 7.08 -23.07
C ALA A 113 -12.98 5.59 -23.28
N MET A 114 -12.96 4.80 -22.22
CA MET A 114 -12.72 3.35 -22.30
C MET A 114 -13.78 2.66 -23.16
N GLU A 115 -15.05 2.95 -22.93
CA GLU A 115 -16.16 2.38 -23.71
C GLU A 115 -16.07 2.77 -25.18
N ALA A 116 -15.75 4.03 -25.49
CA ALA A 116 -15.59 4.52 -26.86
C ALA A 116 -14.49 3.81 -27.65
N VAL A 117 -13.46 3.29 -26.98
CA VAL A 117 -12.38 2.51 -27.61
C VAL A 117 -12.57 1.00 -27.45
N GLY A 118 -13.75 0.56 -27.00
CA GLY A 118 -14.12 -0.86 -26.88
C GLY A 118 -13.48 -1.56 -25.66
N VAL A 119 -13.10 -0.81 -24.63
CA VAL A 119 -12.61 -1.32 -23.35
C VAL A 119 -13.71 -1.24 -22.30
N LYS A 120 -14.05 -2.36 -21.68
CA LYS A 120 -15.01 -2.38 -20.57
C LYS A 120 -14.35 -1.89 -19.29
N PRO A 121 -14.84 -0.79 -18.66
CA PRO A 121 -14.32 -0.34 -17.38
C PRO A 121 -14.43 -1.42 -16.30
N ASN A 122 -13.37 -1.58 -15.51
CA ASN A 122 -13.33 -2.50 -14.39
C ASN A 122 -12.55 -1.86 -13.23
N VAL A 123 -13.26 -1.38 -12.23
CA VAL A 123 -12.67 -0.74 -11.05
C VAL A 123 -12.18 -1.82 -10.09
N LYS A 124 -10.89 -1.74 -9.76
CA LYS A 124 -10.25 -2.65 -8.80
C LYS A 124 -9.44 -1.86 -7.79
N PRO A 125 -9.37 -2.32 -6.53
CA PRO A 125 -8.47 -1.70 -5.56
C PRO A 125 -7.01 -1.91 -5.94
N ILE A 126 -6.20 -0.87 -5.80
CA ILE A 126 -4.74 -0.95 -5.85
C ILE A 126 -4.24 -1.08 -4.42
N ARG A 127 -3.52 -2.15 -4.12
CA ARG A 127 -3.01 -2.46 -2.78
C ARG A 127 -1.63 -1.87 -2.51
N GLY A 128 -1.02 -1.25 -3.50
CA GLY A 128 0.26 -0.54 -3.43
C GLY A 128 0.10 0.98 -3.50
N GLY A 129 1.21 1.70 -3.35
CA GLY A 129 1.27 3.13 -3.59
C GLY A 129 1.29 3.48 -5.07
N THR A 130 0.74 4.64 -5.39
CA THR A 130 0.80 5.19 -6.73
C THR A 130 1.13 6.68 -6.69
N ASP A 131 1.76 7.18 -7.73
CA ASP A 131 2.01 8.63 -7.88
C ASP A 131 0.70 9.42 -7.89
N GLY A 132 -0.36 8.83 -8.45
CA GLY A 132 -1.70 9.42 -8.43
C GLY A 132 -2.24 9.67 -7.02
N ALA A 133 -1.96 8.79 -6.06
CA ALA A 133 -2.32 9.02 -4.67
C ALA A 133 -1.56 10.23 -4.11
N GLN A 134 -0.26 10.32 -4.32
CA GLN A 134 0.54 11.46 -3.84
C GLN A 134 0.12 12.78 -4.50
N LEU A 135 -0.12 12.78 -5.80
CA LEU A 135 -0.58 13.96 -6.53
C LEU A 135 -1.96 14.43 -6.04
N SER A 136 -2.86 13.49 -5.76
CA SER A 136 -4.20 13.80 -5.24
C SER A 136 -4.13 14.52 -3.89
N PHE A 137 -3.24 14.12 -2.99
CA PHE A 137 -3.03 14.80 -1.71
C PHE A 137 -2.25 16.13 -1.83
N LYS A 138 -1.58 16.38 -2.95
CA LYS A 138 -0.97 17.67 -3.29
C LYS A 138 -1.93 18.65 -3.98
N GLY A 139 -3.21 18.28 -4.13
CA GLY A 139 -4.25 19.13 -4.71
C GLY A 139 -4.55 18.86 -6.19
N LEU A 140 -3.97 17.83 -6.79
CA LEU A 140 -4.27 17.38 -8.14
C LEU A 140 -4.96 16.01 -8.08
N PRO A 141 -6.30 15.95 -8.10
CA PRO A 141 -7.02 14.67 -8.13
C PRO A 141 -6.60 13.84 -9.35
N CYS A 142 -5.92 12.71 -9.10
CA CYS A 142 -5.26 11.96 -10.15
C CYS A 142 -5.58 10.45 -9.99
N PRO A 143 -6.76 9.99 -10.49
CA PRO A 143 -7.10 8.58 -10.47
C PRO A 143 -6.21 7.79 -11.42
N ASN A 144 -6.00 6.52 -11.10
CA ASN A 144 -5.21 5.63 -11.94
C ASN A 144 -6.08 5.00 -13.03
N ILE A 145 -5.56 4.90 -14.24
CA ILE A 145 -6.12 4.10 -15.34
C ILE A 145 -5.20 2.92 -15.64
N PHE A 146 -5.69 1.96 -16.39
CA PHE A 146 -4.91 0.79 -16.76
C PHE A 146 -3.75 1.14 -17.70
N ALA A 147 -2.60 0.51 -17.49
CA ALA A 147 -1.47 0.54 -18.42
C ALA A 147 -1.48 -0.71 -19.34
N GLY A 148 -2.19 -1.74 -18.94
CA GLY A 148 -2.31 -3.00 -19.67
C GLY A 148 -1.23 -4.03 -19.37
N GLY A 149 -0.30 -3.74 -18.45
CA GLY A 149 0.73 -4.68 -18.01
C GLY A 149 0.19 -5.80 -17.12
N LEU A 150 0.97 -6.86 -17.01
CA LEU A 150 0.68 -8.05 -16.20
C LEU A 150 1.92 -8.42 -15.39
N ASN A 151 1.70 -9.10 -14.26
CA ASN A 151 2.74 -9.56 -13.34
C ASN A 151 3.65 -8.44 -12.83
N PHE A 152 3.09 -7.25 -12.55
CA PHE A 152 3.81 -6.08 -12.06
C PHE A 152 4.72 -6.43 -10.88
N HIS A 153 5.94 -5.90 -10.90
CA HIS A 153 7.03 -6.15 -9.94
C HIS A 153 7.51 -7.59 -9.91
N GLY A 154 6.97 -8.45 -10.76
CA GLY A 154 7.38 -9.85 -10.86
C GLY A 154 8.52 -10.07 -11.83
N ARG A 155 9.23 -11.19 -11.67
CA ARG A 155 10.31 -11.59 -12.58
C ARG A 155 9.83 -11.78 -14.04
N TYR A 156 8.54 -12.05 -14.22
CA TYR A 156 7.89 -12.28 -15.51
C TYR A 156 6.90 -11.15 -15.84
N GLU A 157 7.23 -9.93 -15.47
CA GLU A 157 6.45 -8.75 -15.84
C GLU A 157 6.48 -8.56 -17.36
N PHE A 158 5.33 -8.32 -17.96
CA PHE A 158 5.22 -8.06 -19.39
C PHE A 158 4.03 -7.17 -19.75
N LEU A 159 4.10 -6.55 -20.91
CA LEU A 159 3.05 -5.68 -21.44
C LEU A 159 2.64 -6.17 -22.84
N PRO A 160 1.44 -6.76 -23.00
CA PRO A 160 0.93 -7.11 -24.32
C PRO A 160 0.74 -5.87 -25.20
N VAL A 161 1.21 -5.93 -26.45
CA VAL A 161 1.15 -4.78 -27.39
C VAL A 161 -0.28 -4.25 -27.55
N ARG A 162 -1.26 -5.13 -27.73
CA ARG A 162 -2.68 -4.73 -27.84
C ARG A 162 -3.21 -4.00 -26.61
N SER A 163 -2.74 -4.38 -25.43
CA SER A 163 -3.12 -3.71 -24.17
C SER A 163 -2.51 -2.31 -24.08
N LEU A 164 -1.25 -2.17 -24.53
CA LEU A 164 -0.58 -0.88 -24.64
C LEU A 164 -1.32 0.07 -25.60
N GLU A 165 -1.66 -0.43 -26.80
CA GLU A 165 -2.42 0.31 -27.79
C GLU A 165 -3.76 0.80 -27.24
N LYS A 166 -4.52 -0.07 -26.53
CA LYS A 166 -5.78 0.29 -25.89
C LYS A 166 -5.61 1.31 -24.78
N SER A 167 -4.53 1.23 -24.02
CA SER A 167 -4.20 2.24 -23.00
C SER A 167 -3.95 3.61 -23.67
N MET A 168 -3.16 3.65 -24.72
CA MET A 168 -2.88 4.86 -25.49
C MET A 168 -4.17 5.45 -26.11
N GLU A 169 -4.99 4.64 -26.79
CA GLU A 169 -6.28 5.07 -27.36
C GLU A 169 -7.19 5.66 -26.29
N THR A 170 -7.21 5.07 -25.09
CA THR A 170 -8.01 5.57 -23.96
C THR A 170 -7.53 6.94 -23.50
N VAL A 171 -6.21 7.15 -23.37
CA VAL A 171 -5.64 8.45 -22.97
C VAL A 171 -5.99 9.53 -24.00
N ILE A 172 -5.82 9.25 -25.28
CA ILE A 172 -6.19 10.19 -26.38
C ILE A 172 -7.68 10.53 -26.27
N LYS A 173 -8.53 9.53 -26.06
CA LYS A 173 -9.98 9.74 -25.97
C LYS A 173 -10.38 10.56 -24.73
N ILE A 174 -9.70 10.39 -23.60
CA ILE A 174 -9.90 11.24 -22.41
C ILE A 174 -9.61 12.70 -22.75
N ILE A 175 -8.49 12.98 -23.44
CA ILE A 175 -8.11 14.33 -23.85
C ILE A 175 -9.18 14.94 -24.77
N GLU A 176 -9.61 14.18 -25.79
CA GLU A 176 -10.67 14.64 -26.72
C GLU A 176 -11.99 14.98 -26.00
N LEU A 177 -12.42 14.12 -25.08
CA LEU A 177 -13.67 14.32 -24.32
C LEU A 177 -13.55 15.49 -23.33
N SER A 178 -12.38 15.68 -22.75
CA SER A 178 -12.13 16.81 -21.84
C SER A 178 -12.12 18.14 -22.58
N ALA A 179 -11.51 18.21 -23.75
CA ALA A 179 -11.46 19.42 -24.58
C ALA A 179 -12.85 19.88 -25.08
N ARG A 180 -13.84 18.98 -25.16
CA ARG A 180 -15.22 19.32 -25.57
C ARG A 180 -16.07 19.89 -24.43
N LYS A 181 -15.62 19.75 -23.18
CA LYS A 181 -16.31 20.22 -21.98
C LYS A 181 -15.82 21.59 -21.51
N SER A 182 -14.71 22.06 -22.09
CA SER A 182 -14.15 23.41 -21.91
C SER A 182 -14.85 24.41 -22.85
#